data_d199bcb7061990649efdce1428dc622a
#
_entry.id   d199bcb7061990649efdce1428dc622a
#
_cell.length_a   1.000
_cell.length_b   1.000
_cell.length_c   1.000
_cell.angle_alpha   90.00
_cell.angle_beta   90.00
_cell.angle_gamma   90.00
#
_symmetry.space_group_name_H-M   'P 1'
#
loop_
_entity.id
_entity.type
_entity.pdbx_description
1 polymer ?
#
loop_
_entity_poly.entity_id
_entity_poly.type
_entity_poly.pdbx_seq_one_letter_code
_entity_poly.pdbx_strand_id
1 'polypeptide(L)'
;MVRLPRRAMLFGRFQPFHKGHLEIVKWALYDVGFEELVFLIGMASENYTPRNPFTAGERIEMIRLSLRDAGIPLDRIITATIRTLETSVGSVYYVLSYVPRVEVLLTRNPVISKIFIDAGIKVMKPPVFNREEWRGERIRRLIAVGDERWRNAVTQSTAEYIVDIGGVERIRFAESTD
;
A
#
# COMPACT_ATOMS: atom_id res chain seq x y z
N MET A 1 -0.92 -31.12 -13.12
CA MET A 1 -1.63 -29.86 -12.80
C MET A 1 -0.65 -28.96 -12.05
N VAL A 2 -0.43 -27.72 -12.49
CA VAL A 2 0.49 -26.78 -11.82
C VAL A 2 -0.16 -26.30 -10.52
N ARG A 3 0.52 -26.48 -9.39
CA ARG A 3 0.11 -25.90 -8.12
C ARG A 3 0.44 -24.41 -8.11
N LEU A 4 -0.57 -23.55 -7.96
CA LEU A 4 -0.36 -22.12 -7.75
C LEU A 4 -0.16 -21.83 -6.26
N PRO A 5 0.71 -20.88 -5.88
CA PRO A 5 0.88 -20.49 -4.50
C PRO A 5 -0.39 -19.82 -3.94
N ARG A 6 -0.57 -19.93 -2.62
CA ARG A 6 -1.64 -19.21 -1.90
C ARG A 6 -1.31 -17.74 -1.83
N ARG A 7 -2.16 -16.90 -2.45
CA ARG A 7 -1.94 -15.45 -2.56
C ARG A 7 -3.05 -14.65 -1.91
N ALA A 8 -2.65 -13.61 -1.19
CA ALA A 8 -3.55 -12.52 -0.80
C ALA A 8 -3.17 -11.22 -1.50
N MET A 9 -4.16 -10.35 -1.71
CA MET A 9 -3.96 -9.05 -2.32
C MET A 9 -4.14 -7.95 -1.27
N LEU A 10 -3.19 -7.01 -1.23
CA LEU A 10 -3.29 -5.72 -0.56
C LEU A 10 -3.57 -4.66 -1.62
N PHE A 11 -4.75 -4.06 -1.57
CA PHE A 11 -5.14 -2.97 -2.46
C PHE A 11 -5.10 -1.65 -1.71
N GLY A 12 -4.25 -0.72 -2.14
CA GLY A 12 -4.08 0.55 -1.46
C GLY A 12 -3.32 1.60 -2.27
N ARG A 13 -3.26 2.81 -1.72
CA ARG A 13 -2.51 3.92 -2.32
C ARG A 13 -1.03 3.91 -1.93
N PHE A 14 -0.71 3.47 -0.72
CA PHE A 14 0.65 3.45 -0.17
C PHE A 14 1.38 4.80 -0.27
N GLN A 15 0.78 5.87 0.26
CA GLN A 15 1.20 7.27 0.14
C GLN A 15 1.63 7.90 1.49
N PRO A 16 2.82 7.54 2.05
CA PRO A 16 3.76 6.52 1.63
C PRO A 16 3.40 5.11 2.15
N PHE A 17 4.21 4.10 1.77
CA PHE A 17 4.25 2.83 2.49
C PHE A 17 4.82 3.07 3.90
N HIS A 18 4.24 2.44 4.91
CA HIS A 18 4.57 2.71 6.31
C HIS A 18 4.54 1.44 7.17
N LYS A 19 5.01 1.53 8.41
CA LYS A 19 5.11 0.40 9.34
C LYS A 19 3.79 -0.34 9.55
N GLY A 20 2.64 0.36 9.52
CA GLY A 20 1.34 -0.29 9.59
C GLY A 20 1.07 -1.25 8.43
N HIS A 21 1.51 -0.90 7.21
CA HIS A 21 1.45 -1.82 6.06
C HIS A 21 2.44 -2.98 6.23
N LEU A 22 3.64 -2.70 6.74
CA LEU A 22 4.67 -3.71 6.98
C LEU A 22 4.21 -4.77 7.97
N GLU A 23 3.54 -4.38 9.05
CA GLU A 23 2.99 -5.33 10.03
C GLU A 23 1.84 -6.19 9.43
N ILE A 24 1.03 -5.61 8.54
CA ILE A 24 0.03 -6.40 7.78
C ILE A 24 0.73 -7.45 6.90
N VAL A 25 1.84 -7.09 6.26
CA VAL A 25 2.64 -8.04 5.45
C VAL A 25 3.16 -9.19 6.30
N LYS A 26 3.78 -8.88 7.44
CA LYS A 26 4.30 -9.90 8.37
C LYS A 26 3.19 -10.84 8.84
N TRP A 27 2.09 -10.27 9.30
CA TRP A 27 0.92 -11.03 9.72
C TRP A 27 0.39 -11.95 8.58
N ALA A 28 0.25 -11.43 7.37
CA ALA A 28 -0.26 -12.21 6.26
C ALA A 28 0.66 -13.36 5.86
N LEU A 29 1.98 -13.13 5.83
CA LEU A 29 2.97 -14.11 5.41
C LEU A 29 3.29 -15.15 6.50
N TYR A 30 3.36 -14.73 7.76
CA TYR A 30 3.91 -15.56 8.84
C TYR A 30 2.84 -16.09 9.80
N ASP A 31 1.78 -15.31 10.08
CA ASP A 31 0.72 -15.76 11.00
C ASP A 31 -0.42 -16.45 10.23
N VAL A 32 -0.85 -15.91 9.08
CA VAL A 32 -1.90 -16.53 8.23
C VAL A 32 -1.33 -17.57 7.29
N GLY A 33 -0.07 -17.43 6.87
CA GLY A 33 0.64 -18.39 6.03
C GLY A 33 0.35 -18.28 4.54
N PHE A 34 0.08 -17.08 4.02
CA PHE A 34 0.09 -16.87 2.57
C PHE A 34 1.51 -17.05 2.03
N GLU A 35 1.64 -17.71 0.89
CA GLU A 35 2.94 -17.97 0.26
C GLU A 35 3.46 -16.71 -0.45
N GLU A 36 2.57 -15.94 -1.07
CA GLU A 36 2.89 -14.70 -1.78
C GLU A 36 1.83 -13.60 -1.50
N LEU A 37 2.26 -12.35 -1.59
CA LEU A 37 1.38 -11.18 -1.53
C LEU A 37 1.44 -10.39 -2.82
N VAL A 38 0.26 -9.92 -3.25
CA VAL A 38 0.11 -9.01 -4.37
C VAL A 38 -0.23 -7.62 -3.84
N PHE A 39 0.63 -6.66 -4.10
CA PHE A 39 0.34 -5.25 -3.88
C PHE A 39 -0.27 -4.67 -5.14
N LEU A 40 -1.55 -4.32 -5.08
CA LEU A 40 -2.19 -3.54 -6.12
C LEU A 40 -2.17 -2.06 -5.72
N ILE A 41 -1.36 -1.29 -6.41
CA ILE A 41 -1.15 0.13 -6.15
C ILE A 41 -2.19 0.93 -6.94
N GLY A 42 -3.20 1.42 -6.24
CA GLY A 42 -4.26 2.24 -6.83
C GLY A 42 -3.84 3.68 -7.07
N MET A 43 -4.68 4.40 -7.83
CA MET A 43 -4.46 5.81 -8.20
C MET A 43 -3.06 6.02 -8.81
N ALA A 44 -2.66 5.12 -9.71
CA ALA A 44 -1.33 5.13 -10.31
C ALA A 44 -1.10 6.31 -11.25
N SER A 45 -2.18 6.88 -11.80
CA SER A 45 -2.16 8.07 -12.66
C SER A 45 -2.17 9.40 -11.89
N GLU A 46 -2.42 9.37 -10.57
CA GLU A 46 -2.41 10.57 -9.75
C GLU A 46 -1.10 10.68 -8.96
N ASN A 47 -0.46 11.82 -9.10
CA ASN A 47 0.78 12.16 -8.39
C ASN A 47 0.88 13.69 -8.23
N TYR A 48 1.80 14.15 -7.38
CA TYR A 48 2.04 15.56 -7.09
C TYR A 48 0.82 16.32 -6.53
N THR A 49 -0.08 15.59 -5.86
CA THR A 49 -1.20 16.17 -5.13
C THR A 49 -1.05 15.96 -3.62
N PRO A 50 -1.76 16.72 -2.75
CA PRO A 50 -1.67 16.53 -1.28
C PRO A 50 -2.00 15.10 -0.85
N ARG A 51 -2.98 14.48 -1.51
CA ARG A 51 -3.39 13.09 -1.20
C ARG A 51 -2.51 12.03 -1.81
N ASN A 52 -1.89 12.32 -2.97
CA ASN A 52 -1.07 11.39 -3.75
C ASN A 52 0.24 12.08 -4.20
N PRO A 53 1.16 12.41 -3.26
CA PRO A 53 2.39 13.13 -3.62
C PRO A 53 3.38 12.27 -4.41
N PHE A 54 3.33 10.94 -4.26
CA PHE A 54 4.29 10.03 -4.85
C PHE A 54 3.76 9.32 -6.08
N THR A 55 4.62 9.15 -7.09
CA THR A 55 4.33 8.36 -8.29
C THR A 55 4.15 6.88 -7.96
N ALA A 56 3.58 6.11 -8.89
CA ALA A 56 3.46 4.66 -8.72
C ALA A 56 4.82 3.98 -8.57
N GLY A 57 5.82 4.39 -9.36
CA GLY A 57 7.19 3.86 -9.28
C GLY A 57 7.85 4.11 -7.93
N GLU A 58 7.75 5.34 -7.43
CA GLU A 58 8.28 5.70 -6.11
C GLU A 58 7.63 4.88 -4.99
N ARG A 59 6.33 4.62 -5.07
CA ARG A 59 5.62 3.76 -4.09
C ARG A 59 6.05 2.31 -4.16
N ILE A 60 6.32 1.78 -5.35
CA ILE A 60 6.91 0.44 -5.53
C ILE A 60 8.27 0.38 -4.84
N GLU A 61 9.12 1.39 -5.04
CA GLU A 61 10.45 1.40 -4.40
C GLU A 61 10.35 1.49 -2.87
N MET A 62 9.46 2.33 -2.32
CA MET A 62 9.20 2.40 -0.87
C MET A 62 8.76 1.05 -0.29
N ILE A 63 7.89 0.31 -0.99
CA ILE A 63 7.47 -1.03 -0.60
C ILE A 63 8.70 -1.94 -0.55
N ARG A 64 9.51 -1.97 -1.61
CA ARG A 64 10.69 -2.84 -1.72
C ARG A 64 11.74 -2.54 -0.65
N LEU A 65 12.03 -1.26 -0.42
CA LEU A 65 12.96 -0.81 0.63
C LEU A 65 12.48 -1.23 2.02
N SER A 66 11.20 -0.96 2.34
CA SER A 66 10.64 -1.36 3.64
C SER A 66 10.68 -2.86 3.88
N LEU A 67 10.44 -3.66 2.85
CA LEU A 67 10.49 -5.13 2.96
C LEU A 67 11.92 -5.63 3.14
N ARG A 68 12.90 -5.03 2.45
CA ARG A 68 14.32 -5.33 2.65
C ARG A 68 14.78 -5.00 4.07
N ASP A 69 14.43 -3.81 4.58
CA ASP A 69 14.76 -3.41 5.96
C ASP A 69 14.20 -4.41 7.00
N ALA A 70 13.08 -5.02 6.69
CA ALA A 70 12.43 -6.03 7.54
C ALA A 70 12.89 -7.48 7.29
N GLY A 71 13.80 -7.71 6.35
CA GLY A 71 14.26 -9.05 5.99
C GLY A 71 13.20 -9.91 5.30
N ILE A 72 12.18 -9.30 4.67
CA ILE A 72 11.13 -10.05 3.96
C ILE A 72 11.59 -10.34 2.53
N PRO A 73 11.58 -11.62 2.09
CA PRO A 73 12.00 -12.00 0.75
C PRO A 73 11.14 -11.36 -0.34
N LEU A 74 11.76 -10.67 -1.29
CA LEU A 74 11.06 -9.95 -2.35
C LEU A 74 10.47 -10.86 -3.42
N ASP A 75 10.93 -12.09 -3.54
CA ASP A 75 10.38 -13.13 -4.43
C ASP A 75 8.97 -13.60 -4.02
N ARG A 76 8.56 -13.32 -2.78
CA ARG A 76 7.20 -13.53 -2.29
C ARG A 76 6.26 -12.35 -2.56
N ILE A 77 6.73 -11.32 -3.23
CA ILE A 77 6.00 -10.05 -3.39
C ILE A 77 5.84 -9.72 -4.87
N ILE A 78 4.60 -9.52 -5.27
CA ILE A 78 4.23 -9.10 -6.60
C ILE A 78 3.65 -7.69 -6.49
N THR A 79 4.08 -6.78 -7.34
CA THR A 79 3.52 -5.42 -7.42
C THR A 79 2.84 -5.21 -8.76
N ALA A 80 1.65 -4.65 -8.73
CA ALA A 80 0.91 -4.21 -9.90
C ALA A 80 0.35 -2.80 -9.64
N THR A 81 0.09 -2.06 -10.70
CA THR A 81 -0.44 -0.70 -10.62
C THR A 81 -1.73 -0.60 -11.40
N ILE A 82 -2.68 0.21 -10.90
CA ILE A 82 -3.95 0.45 -11.57
C ILE A 82 -4.31 1.93 -11.48
N ARG A 83 -4.86 2.47 -12.55
CA ARG A 83 -5.37 3.84 -12.59
C ARG A 83 -6.51 4.05 -11.59
N THR A 84 -6.84 5.30 -11.32
CA THR A 84 -8.05 5.66 -10.58
C THR A 84 -9.28 5.08 -11.27
N LEU A 85 -10.11 4.40 -10.49
CA LEU A 85 -11.33 3.77 -10.94
C LEU A 85 -12.52 4.28 -10.13
N GLU A 86 -13.66 4.38 -10.78
CA GLU A 86 -14.93 4.45 -10.08
C GLU A 86 -15.18 3.13 -9.32
N THR A 87 -15.59 3.25 -8.07
CA THR A 87 -15.77 2.11 -7.20
C THR A 87 -17.17 1.49 -7.44
N SER A 88 -17.19 0.39 -8.17
CA SER A 88 -18.42 -0.38 -8.46
C SER A 88 -18.15 -1.89 -8.43
N VAL A 89 -19.19 -2.70 -8.40
CA VAL A 89 -19.06 -4.17 -8.45
C VAL A 89 -18.37 -4.62 -9.75
N GLY A 90 -18.66 -3.96 -10.86
CA GLY A 90 -18.01 -4.24 -12.16
C GLY A 90 -16.51 -3.95 -12.17
N SER A 91 -16.04 -3.01 -11.36
CA SER A 91 -14.61 -2.71 -11.26
C SER A 91 -13.78 -3.81 -10.59
N VAL A 92 -14.39 -4.74 -9.85
CA VAL A 92 -13.68 -5.88 -9.26
C VAL A 92 -13.05 -6.77 -10.33
N TYR A 93 -13.80 -7.12 -11.37
CA TYR A 93 -13.28 -7.94 -12.47
C TYR A 93 -12.16 -7.22 -13.23
N TYR A 94 -12.31 -5.91 -13.41
CA TYR A 94 -11.27 -5.08 -14.00
C TYR A 94 -10.01 -5.09 -13.13
N VAL A 95 -10.13 -4.89 -11.82
CA VAL A 95 -9.03 -4.99 -10.86
C VAL A 95 -8.33 -6.34 -10.92
N LEU A 96 -9.10 -7.43 -10.93
CA LEU A 96 -8.55 -8.79 -10.97
C LEU A 96 -7.84 -9.13 -12.28
N SER A 97 -8.13 -8.43 -13.38
CA SER A 97 -7.42 -8.62 -14.65
C SER A 97 -5.98 -8.07 -14.64
N TYR A 98 -5.63 -7.23 -13.66
CA TYR A 98 -4.27 -6.65 -13.50
C TYR A 98 -3.36 -7.43 -12.57
N VAL A 99 -3.86 -8.45 -11.92
CA VAL A 99 -3.12 -9.21 -10.91
C VAL A 99 -3.15 -10.72 -11.20
N PRO A 100 -2.13 -11.48 -10.79
CA PRO A 100 -2.23 -12.92 -10.82
C PRO A 100 -3.36 -13.39 -9.90
N ARG A 101 -3.80 -14.64 -10.07
CA ARG A 101 -4.85 -15.23 -9.25
C ARG A 101 -4.55 -15.03 -7.75
N VAL A 102 -5.51 -14.44 -7.04
CA VAL A 102 -5.50 -14.24 -5.59
C VAL A 102 -6.70 -14.95 -4.96
N GLU A 103 -6.54 -15.42 -3.72
CA GLU A 103 -7.62 -16.10 -2.98
C GLU A 103 -8.41 -15.13 -2.12
N VAL A 104 -7.75 -14.08 -1.61
CA VAL A 104 -8.28 -13.20 -0.58
C VAL A 104 -7.85 -11.77 -0.82
N LEU A 105 -8.77 -10.82 -0.63
CA LEU A 105 -8.45 -9.41 -0.48
C LEU A 105 -8.25 -9.08 0.99
N LEU A 106 -7.14 -8.45 1.33
CA LEU A 106 -6.86 -7.92 2.66
C LEU A 106 -7.25 -6.44 2.71
N THR A 107 -8.33 -6.10 3.39
CA THR A 107 -8.80 -4.71 3.51
C THR A 107 -9.61 -4.47 4.78
N ARG A 108 -9.54 -3.23 5.29
CA ARG A 108 -10.40 -2.73 6.36
C ARG A 108 -11.41 -1.67 5.87
N ASN A 109 -11.35 -1.32 4.59
CA ASN A 109 -12.31 -0.39 3.99
C ASN A 109 -13.66 -1.11 3.80
N PRO A 110 -14.75 -0.65 4.46
CA PRO A 110 -16.03 -1.35 4.41
C PRO A 110 -16.67 -1.34 3.02
N VAL A 111 -16.48 -0.27 2.24
CA VAL A 111 -17.02 -0.16 0.88
C VAL A 111 -16.32 -1.14 -0.04
N ILE A 112 -14.99 -1.14 -0.05
CA ILE A 112 -14.19 -2.08 -0.85
C ILE A 112 -14.47 -3.52 -0.44
N SER A 113 -14.56 -3.79 0.87
CA SER A 113 -14.92 -5.12 1.38
C SER A 113 -16.25 -5.60 0.83
N LYS A 114 -17.30 -4.76 0.91
CA LYS A 114 -18.64 -5.10 0.43
C LYS A 114 -18.64 -5.41 -1.07
N ILE A 115 -18.03 -4.56 -1.87
CA ILE A 115 -17.97 -4.71 -3.33
C ILE A 115 -17.27 -6.01 -3.75
N PHE A 116 -16.16 -6.35 -3.10
CA PHE A 116 -15.44 -7.59 -3.40
C PHE A 116 -16.20 -8.82 -2.96
N ILE A 117 -16.88 -8.78 -1.80
CA ILE A 117 -17.75 -9.87 -1.33
C ILE A 117 -18.90 -10.09 -2.32
N ASP A 118 -19.55 -9.03 -2.79
CA ASP A 118 -20.65 -9.10 -3.78
C ASP A 118 -20.19 -9.68 -5.12
N ALA A 119 -18.91 -9.50 -5.46
CA ALA A 119 -18.28 -10.13 -6.63
C ALA A 119 -17.77 -11.56 -6.37
N GLY A 120 -18.06 -12.15 -5.21
CA GLY A 120 -17.66 -13.52 -4.87
C GLY A 120 -16.22 -13.69 -4.40
N ILE A 121 -15.51 -12.61 -4.10
CA ILE A 121 -14.13 -12.65 -3.62
C ILE A 121 -14.08 -12.67 -2.09
N LYS A 122 -13.31 -13.58 -1.53
CA LYS A 122 -13.09 -13.63 -0.08
C LYS A 122 -12.37 -12.38 0.40
N VAL A 123 -12.83 -11.82 1.51
CA VAL A 123 -12.21 -10.66 2.16
C VAL A 123 -11.82 -11.02 3.59
N MET A 124 -10.61 -10.66 3.96
CA MET A 124 -10.09 -10.81 5.32
C MET A 124 -9.70 -9.42 5.84
N LYS A 125 -10.09 -9.14 7.08
CA LYS A 125 -9.74 -7.87 7.75
C LYS A 125 -8.42 -8.06 8.51
N PRO A 126 -7.32 -7.42 8.11
CA PRO A 126 -6.08 -7.49 8.86
C PRO A 126 -6.23 -6.84 10.23
N PRO A 127 -5.41 -7.23 11.24
CA PRO A 127 -5.34 -6.55 12.52
C PRO A 127 -5.03 -5.06 12.38
N VAL A 128 -5.30 -4.30 13.44
CA VAL A 128 -4.93 -2.88 13.53
C VAL A 128 -3.59 -2.76 14.23
N PHE A 129 -2.62 -2.17 13.56
CA PHE A 129 -1.29 -1.91 14.08
C PHE A 129 -1.07 -0.41 14.23
N ASN A 130 -0.99 0.09 15.45
CA ASN A 130 -0.67 1.48 15.82
C ASN A 130 -1.24 2.54 14.86
N ARG A 131 -2.56 2.46 14.61
CA ARG A 131 -3.24 3.28 13.58
C ARG A 131 -3.16 4.78 13.83
N GLU A 132 -2.99 5.17 15.08
CA GLU A 132 -2.88 6.59 15.44
C GLU A 132 -1.58 7.19 14.92
N GLU A 133 -0.48 6.43 14.93
CA GLU A 133 0.83 6.89 14.48
C GLU A 133 1.14 6.50 13.03
N TRP A 134 0.72 5.29 12.61
CA TRP A 134 1.09 4.71 11.31
C TRP A 134 -0.02 4.86 10.27
N ARG A 135 -0.26 6.10 9.84
CA ARG A 135 -1.24 6.44 8.80
C ARG A 135 -0.62 7.36 7.77
N GLY A 136 -0.82 7.10 6.49
CA GLY A 136 -0.28 7.91 5.41
C GLY A 136 -0.66 9.39 5.50
N GLU A 137 -1.90 9.70 5.86
CA GLU A 137 -2.38 11.06 6.07
C GLU A 137 -1.59 11.78 7.18
N ARG A 138 -1.43 11.13 8.35
CA ARG A 138 -0.65 11.69 9.46
C ARG A 138 0.81 11.91 9.07
N ILE A 139 1.41 10.93 8.38
CA ILE A 139 2.80 11.03 7.90
C ILE A 139 2.96 12.25 7.00
N ARG A 140 2.11 12.42 6.01
CA ARG A 140 2.15 13.58 5.11
C ARG A 140 1.95 14.89 5.87
N ARG A 141 1.01 14.94 6.80
CA ARG A 141 0.80 16.12 7.65
C ARG A 141 2.03 16.48 8.48
N LEU A 142 2.68 15.51 9.11
CA LEU A 142 3.93 15.75 9.86
C LEU A 142 5.04 16.29 8.95
N ILE A 143 5.20 15.72 7.75
CA ILE A 143 6.15 16.22 6.76
C ILE A 143 5.84 17.67 6.36
N ALA A 144 4.58 17.98 6.10
CA ALA A 144 4.14 19.32 5.68
C ALA A 144 4.50 20.39 6.72
N VAL A 145 4.30 20.10 8.01
CA VAL A 145 4.61 21.02 9.10
C VAL A 145 6.07 20.97 9.58
N GLY A 146 6.93 20.16 8.94
CA GLY A 146 8.35 20.06 9.29
C GLY A 146 8.63 19.24 10.56
N ASP A 147 7.72 18.41 10.99
CA ASP A 147 7.86 17.57 12.19
C ASP A 147 8.54 16.25 11.83
N GLU A 148 9.79 16.07 12.24
CA GLU A 148 10.61 14.88 11.92
C GLU A 148 10.09 13.56 12.51
N ARG A 149 9.08 13.58 13.40
CA ARG A 149 8.47 12.36 13.95
C ARG A 149 7.83 11.47 12.88
N TRP A 150 7.58 11.98 11.68
CA TRP A 150 7.12 11.16 10.56
C TRP A 150 8.05 9.99 10.23
N ARG A 151 9.37 10.16 10.46
CA ARG A 151 10.37 9.11 10.23
C ARG A 151 10.14 7.87 11.08
N ASN A 152 9.53 8.03 12.27
CA ASN A 152 9.21 6.90 13.14
C ASN A 152 8.10 5.99 12.58
N ALA A 153 7.34 6.47 11.63
CA ALA A 153 6.22 5.73 11.04
C ALA A 153 6.60 4.93 9.78
N VAL A 154 7.78 5.15 9.22
CA VAL A 154 8.33 4.44 8.06
C VAL A 154 9.63 3.72 8.44
N THR A 155 10.16 2.86 7.58
CA THR A 155 11.49 2.29 7.78
C THR A 155 12.57 3.29 7.43
N GLN A 156 13.80 3.04 7.88
CA GLN A 156 14.92 3.96 7.66
C GLN A 156 15.17 4.21 6.17
N SER A 157 15.32 3.15 5.38
CA SER A 157 15.57 3.29 3.93
C SER A 157 14.44 4.01 3.22
N THR A 158 13.19 3.82 3.65
CA THR A 158 12.05 4.56 3.09
C THR A 158 12.11 6.04 3.46
N ALA A 159 12.51 6.39 4.68
CA ALA A 159 12.66 7.78 5.10
C ALA A 159 13.77 8.49 4.31
N GLU A 160 14.90 7.83 4.15
CA GLU A 160 16.03 8.33 3.33
C GLU A 160 15.59 8.54 1.88
N TYR A 161 14.94 7.55 1.29
CA TYR A 161 14.44 7.63 -0.08
C TYR A 161 13.44 8.77 -0.30
N ILE A 162 12.51 9.01 0.64
CA ILE A 162 11.57 10.15 0.56
C ILE A 162 12.32 11.47 0.49
N VAL A 163 13.41 11.63 1.25
CA VAL A 163 14.26 12.84 1.20
C VAL A 163 14.99 12.92 -0.13
N ASP A 164 15.64 11.85 -0.56
CA ASP A 164 16.47 11.81 -1.76
C ASP A 164 15.71 12.16 -3.04
N ILE A 165 14.43 11.77 -3.13
CA ILE A 165 13.57 12.10 -4.29
C ILE A 165 12.90 13.48 -4.20
N GLY A 166 13.26 14.31 -3.22
CA GLY A 166 12.59 15.61 -2.98
C GLY A 166 11.14 15.47 -2.50
N GLY A 167 10.78 14.34 -1.89
CA GLY A 167 9.42 14.04 -1.47
C GLY A 167 8.92 14.95 -0.35
N VAL A 168 9.84 15.43 0.51
CA VAL A 168 9.52 16.38 1.60
C VAL A 168 9.09 17.72 1.01
N GLU A 169 9.86 18.26 0.09
CA GLU A 169 9.58 19.52 -0.59
C GLU A 169 8.31 19.44 -1.41
N ARG A 170 8.11 18.32 -2.09
CA ARG A 170 6.92 18.04 -2.90
C ARG A 170 5.63 18.04 -2.05
N ILE A 171 5.65 17.41 -0.88
CA ILE A 171 4.50 17.41 0.03
C ILE A 171 4.22 18.82 0.54
N ARG A 172 5.24 19.57 0.96
CA ARG A 172 5.08 20.95 1.43
C ARG A 172 4.52 21.86 0.35
N PHE A 173 5.02 21.74 -0.88
CA PHE A 173 4.50 22.48 -2.02
C PHE A 173 3.03 22.16 -2.31
N ALA A 174 2.67 20.88 -2.36
CA ALA A 174 1.30 20.47 -2.64
C ALA A 174 0.29 20.96 -1.59
N GLU A 175 0.65 20.94 -0.30
CA GLU A 175 -0.20 21.45 0.79
C GLU A 175 -0.32 22.99 0.79
N SER A 176 0.63 23.72 0.19
CA SER A 176 0.59 25.18 0.11
C SER A 176 -0.28 25.72 -1.03
N THR A 177 -0.74 24.85 -1.93
CA THR A 177 -1.54 25.21 -3.12
C THR A 177 -3.03 24.94 -2.97
N ASP A 178 -3.46 24.35 -1.87
CA ASP A 178 -4.87 24.18 -1.46
C ASP A 178 -5.26 25.26 -0.43
#